data_a165b33b2eeb5c0d14b36327f825c855
#
_entry.id   a165b33b2eeb5c0d14b36327f825c855
#
_cell.length_a   1.000
_cell.length_b   1.000
_cell.length_c   1.000
_cell.angle_alpha   90.00
_cell.angle_beta   90.00
_cell.angle_gamma   90.00
#
_symmetry.space_group_name_H-M   'P 1'
#
loop_
_entity.id
_entity.type
_entity.pdbx_description
1 polymer ?
#
loop_
_entity_poly.entity_id
_entity_poly.type
_entity_poly.pdbx_seq_one_letter_code
_entity_poly.pdbx_strand_id
1 'polypeptide(L)'
;MNIYLLRQLCLTILSGKSLNETKAQHNVARSTVIRYKKKLRDAKIMSYSSLLALNDDEFIRAMYGAKAVVEKKPSKTTVHIGKDNPNHTKKDLYDADFKAYAKRYAEEHNVKKSDIYVDYVKDATAHGKSYLKDTAFRVRLNAQIALIKGPNVTMHREHAYGDELQLDWCGDLFDIRGEDNKAIPYGVMVLTWAASCYVYAVFVPNQTTKSTVEGLISAFTYFNCLPKQLVIDNAKQMVTKHAKGREAILNPSFDLFMRKCGVPVNANNPHLPNEKSQVEQAVNLVQTRVLTRMRGKFLLLEEANLMLTKLVEEYINEASFRGNKDTPRVSLFNTYEKPAARKLERALPTYVEHIPNLVVNKDYHVKIHDNYYSVPFIYAGKTVDVSIEGSMIKIYLKNSMIESHVLRTTNGAYITKPNNMPKNHQAVFQKELKYPDPESIFKVAETLSGDLLSFCKSLLNNGSFQESKKGCIYMINRYLRHPNDRLLYDSALQSIMHDSELKYLNTYVFDRALKELKQYRDSHDGEFPVQTSLDFGKSETTSVTDSSATAFVRSPEELLKSHQRKIEAKATVAENVVEDLEKLLD
;
A
#
# COMPACT_ATOMS: atom_id res chain seq x y z
N MET A 1 -29.87 -17.88 -8.94
CA MET A 1 -29.13 -18.32 -7.75
C MET A 1 -28.33 -19.54 -8.16
N ASN A 2 -27.02 -19.55 -7.89
CA ASN A 2 -26.13 -20.68 -8.17
C ASN A 2 -26.57 -21.88 -7.31
N ILE A 3 -26.40 -23.11 -7.79
CA ILE A 3 -26.82 -24.35 -7.11
C ILE A 3 -26.19 -24.45 -5.70
N TYR A 4 -24.94 -24.03 -5.56
CA TYR A 4 -24.24 -24.00 -4.28
C TYR A 4 -24.92 -23.08 -3.26
N LEU A 5 -25.20 -21.81 -3.65
CA LEU A 5 -25.92 -20.86 -2.81
C LEU A 5 -27.34 -21.33 -2.47
N LEU A 6 -27.98 -22.04 -3.40
CA LEU A 6 -29.28 -22.63 -3.17
C LEU A 6 -29.23 -23.77 -2.14
N ARG A 7 -28.22 -24.64 -2.24
CA ARG A 7 -28.00 -25.70 -1.24
C ARG A 7 -27.73 -25.10 0.15
N GLN A 8 -26.87 -24.11 0.25
CA GLN A 8 -26.56 -23.44 1.52
C GLN A 8 -27.80 -22.78 2.12
N LEU A 9 -28.63 -22.12 1.33
CA LEU A 9 -29.90 -21.57 1.77
C LEU A 9 -30.84 -22.68 2.31
N CYS A 10 -30.95 -23.80 1.58
CA CYS A 10 -31.76 -24.94 1.98
C CYS A 10 -31.23 -25.62 3.27
N LEU A 11 -29.92 -25.76 3.41
CA LEU A 11 -29.29 -26.28 4.64
C LEU A 11 -29.57 -25.37 5.85
N THR A 12 -29.49 -24.04 5.67
CA THR A 12 -29.79 -23.08 6.73
C THR A 12 -31.28 -23.10 7.10
N ILE A 13 -32.19 -23.32 6.14
CA ILE A 13 -33.62 -23.49 6.42
C ILE A 13 -33.86 -24.79 7.24
N LEU A 14 -33.17 -25.86 6.92
CA LEU A 14 -33.31 -27.17 7.61
C LEU A 14 -32.62 -27.20 8.98
N SER A 15 -31.65 -26.29 9.25
CA SER A 15 -31.02 -26.16 10.56
C SER A 15 -31.92 -25.52 11.64
N GLY A 16 -33.15 -25.15 11.29
CA GLY A 16 -34.13 -24.61 12.24
C GLY A 16 -33.98 -23.10 12.54
N LYS A 17 -33.12 -22.38 11.81
CA LYS A 17 -32.98 -20.93 11.97
C LYS A 17 -34.25 -20.19 11.59
N SER A 18 -34.51 -19.08 12.27
CA SER A 18 -35.65 -18.23 12.01
C SER A 18 -35.62 -17.65 10.59
N LEU A 19 -36.79 -17.24 10.07
CA LEU A 19 -36.89 -16.61 8.73
C LEU A 19 -36.05 -15.33 8.61
N ASN A 20 -35.93 -14.57 9.71
CA ASN A 20 -35.16 -13.33 9.73
C ASN A 20 -33.64 -13.58 9.75
N GLU A 21 -33.17 -14.55 10.53
CA GLU A 21 -31.77 -14.98 10.53
C GLU A 21 -31.34 -15.55 9.19
N THR A 22 -32.16 -16.42 8.58
CA THR A 22 -31.89 -17.00 7.26
C THR A 22 -31.85 -15.92 6.17
N LYS A 23 -32.78 -14.93 6.24
CA LYS A 23 -32.78 -13.76 5.35
C LYS A 23 -31.48 -12.97 5.47
N ALA A 24 -31.06 -12.67 6.68
CA ALA A 24 -29.85 -11.88 6.95
C ALA A 24 -28.57 -12.62 6.49
N GLN A 25 -28.47 -13.90 6.81
CA GLN A 25 -27.29 -14.72 6.50
C GLN A 25 -27.06 -14.89 4.99
N HIS A 26 -28.14 -15.00 4.21
CA HIS A 26 -28.04 -15.26 2.75
C HIS A 26 -28.34 -14.03 1.89
N ASN A 27 -28.62 -12.88 2.49
CA ASN A 27 -28.98 -11.63 1.82
C ASN A 27 -30.11 -11.83 0.77
N VAL A 28 -31.17 -12.54 1.15
CA VAL A 28 -32.31 -12.84 0.28
C VAL A 28 -33.61 -12.26 0.85
N ALA A 29 -34.60 -12.04 -0.01
CA ALA A 29 -35.92 -11.58 0.46
C ALA A 29 -36.62 -12.66 1.33
N ARG A 30 -37.39 -12.24 2.33
CA ARG A 30 -38.18 -13.14 3.21
C ARG A 30 -39.11 -14.06 2.42
N SER A 31 -39.71 -13.55 1.35
CA SER A 31 -40.55 -14.33 0.42
C SER A 31 -39.76 -15.45 -0.27
N THR A 32 -38.49 -15.23 -0.54
CA THR A 32 -37.59 -16.26 -1.10
C THR A 32 -37.36 -17.41 -0.11
N VAL A 33 -37.09 -17.09 1.16
CA VAL A 33 -36.91 -18.11 2.22
C VAL A 33 -38.19 -18.94 2.36
N ILE A 34 -39.36 -18.31 2.41
CA ILE A 34 -40.67 -18.99 2.52
C ILE A 34 -40.88 -19.90 1.32
N ARG A 35 -40.60 -19.43 0.09
CA ARG A 35 -40.71 -20.20 -1.12
C ARG A 35 -39.87 -21.46 -1.13
N TYR A 36 -38.60 -21.37 -0.68
CA TYR A 36 -37.72 -22.53 -0.63
C TYR A 36 -38.06 -23.47 0.53
N LYS A 37 -38.54 -22.96 1.65
CA LYS A 37 -39.07 -23.79 2.75
C LYS A 37 -40.28 -24.64 2.26
N LYS A 38 -41.17 -24.05 1.44
CA LYS A 38 -42.27 -24.78 0.81
C LYS A 38 -41.73 -25.85 -0.17
N LYS A 39 -40.79 -25.47 -1.03
CA LYS A 39 -40.22 -26.41 -2.03
C LYS A 39 -39.51 -27.61 -1.38
N LEU A 40 -38.77 -27.42 -0.27
CA LEU A 40 -38.14 -28.50 0.50
C LEU A 40 -39.20 -29.48 1.03
N ARG A 41 -40.32 -28.96 1.52
CA ARG A 41 -41.43 -29.76 2.01
C ARG A 41 -42.11 -30.55 0.86
N ASP A 42 -42.36 -29.88 -0.25
CA ASP A 42 -42.95 -30.50 -1.43
C ASP A 42 -42.04 -31.60 -2.02
N ALA A 43 -40.73 -31.41 -1.97
CA ALA A 43 -39.69 -32.38 -2.36
C ALA A 43 -39.42 -33.46 -1.31
N LYS A 44 -40.12 -33.47 -0.17
CA LYS A 44 -39.95 -34.39 0.96
C LYS A 44 -38.51 -34.39 1.57
N ILE A 45 -37.77 -33.31 1.42
CA ILE A 45 -36.45 -33.12 1.99
C ILE A 45 -36.64 -32.44 3.35
N MET A 46 -36.71 -33.24 4.42
CA MET A 46 -37.10 -32.77 5.76
C MET A 46 -35.94 -32.68 6.76
N SER A 47 -34.77 -33.19 6.42
CA SER A 47 -33.61 -33.18 7.30
C SER A 47 -32.32 -32.73 6.57
N TYR A 48 -31.35 -32.28 7.38
CA TYR A 48 -30.03 -31.91 6.91
C TYR A 48 -29.31 -33.08 6.20
N SER A 49 -29.41 -34.28 6.77
CA SER A 49 -28.81 -35.50 6.22
C SER A 49 -29.45 -35.92 4.89
N SER A 50 -30.79 -35.77 4.76
CA SER A 50 -31.48 -36.09 3.51
C SER A 50 -31.10 -35.16 2.36
N LEU A 51 -30.77 -33.89 2.65
CA LEU A 51 -30.28 -32.96 1.63
C LEU A 51 -28.83 -33.24 1.24
N LEU A 52 -27.98 -33.62 2.19
CA LEU A 52 -26.57 -33.94 1.92
C LEU A 52 -26.38 -35.22 1.13
N ALA A 53 -27.29 -36.17 1.28
CA ALA A 53 -27.27 -37.46 0.54
C ALA A 53 -27.54 -37.31 -0.96
N LEU A 54 -28.17 -36.20 -1.40
CA LEU A 54 -28.47 -35.95 -2.81
C LEU A 54 -27.26 -35.33 -3.52
N ASN A 55 -26.90 -35.87 -4.69
CA ASN A 55 -26.00 -35.17 -5.59
C ASN A 55 -26.68 -33.93 -6.23
N ASP A 56 -25.94 -33.11 -6.97
CA ASP A 56 -26.47 -31.86 -7.50
C ASP A 56 -27.63 -32.04 -8.49
N ASP A 57 -27.58 -33.08 -9.33
CA ASP A 57 -28.63 -33.36 -10.29
C ASP A 57 -29.90 -33.89 -9.63
N GLU A 58 -29.73 -34.77 -8.61
CA GLU A 58 -30.84 -35.27 -7.80
C GLU A 58 -31.51 -34.14 -7.00
N PHE A 59 -30.71 -33.25 -6.42
CA PHE A 59 -31.22 -32.07 -5.72
C PHE A 59 -32.02 -31.16 -6.64
N ILE A 60 -31.50 -30.87 -7.85
CA ILE A 60 -32.24 -30.06 -8.84
C ILE A 60 -33.53 -30.77 -9.28
N ARG A 61 -33.48 -32.07 -9.52
CA ARG A 61 -34.68 -32.83 -9.87
C ARG A 61 -35.74 -32.80 -8.76
N ALA A 62 -35.33 -32.95 -7.52
CA ALA A 62 -36.21 -32.88 -6.36
C ALA A 62 -36.84 -31.48 -6.19
N MET A 63 -36.06 -30.42 -6.37
CA MET A 63 -36.50 -29.04 -6.14
C MET A 63 -37.29 -28.44 -7.31
N TYR A 64 -37.09 -28.92 -8.53
CA TYR A 64 -37.64 -28.30 -9.74
C TYR A 64 -38.34 -29.27 -10.72
N GLY A 65 -38.35 -30.58 -10.40
CA GLY A 65 -38.94 -31.63 -11.21
C GLY A 65 -38.01 -32.18 -12.30
N ALA A 66 -38.37 -33.33 -12.87
CA ALA A 66 -37.56 -34.07 -13.83
C ALA A 66 -37.21 -33.31 -15.14
N LYS A 67 -37.96 -32.27 -15.48
CA LYS A 67 -37.72 -31.42 -16.66
C LYS A 67 -36.61 -30.38 -16.45
N ALA A 68 -36.07 -30.24 -15.25
CA ALA A 68 -35.06 -29.20 -14.93
C ALA A 68 -33.62 -29.66 -15.27
N VAL A 69 -33.37 -30.94 -15.44
CA VAL A 69 -32.08 -31.46 -15.88
C VAL A 69 -32.14 -31.68 -17.38
N VAL A 70 -31.85 -30.66 -18.15
CA VAL A 70 -31.71 -30.75 -19.60
C VAL A 70 -30.30 -31.24 -19.89
N GLU A 71 -30.20 -32.51 -20.34
CA GLU A 71 -29.00 -32.98 -21.03
C GLU A 71 -28.66 -32.00 -22.17
N LYS A 72 -27.48 -31.45 -22.16
CA LYS A 72 -26.94 -30.70 -23.29
C LYS A 72 -26.67 -31.66 -24.43
N LYS A 73 -27.67 -31.95 -25.24
CA LYS A 73 -27.45 -32.52 -26.59
C LYS A 73 -26.67 -31.51 -27.42
N PRO A 74 -25.67 -31.91 -28.23
CA PRO A 74 -25.00 -31.01 -29.15
C PRO A 74 -26.04 -30.35 -30.03
N SER A 75 -26.20 -29.03 -29.91
CA SER A 75 -27.21 -28.29 -30.64
C SER A 75 -26.87 -28.27 -32.13
N LYS A 76 -27.70 -28.88 -32.96
CA LYS A 76 -27.87 -28.42 -34.33
C LYS A 76 -28.12 -26.90 -34.24
N THR A 77 -27.33 -26.12 -34.96
CA THR A 77 -27.37 -24.65 -34.96
C THR A 77 -28.80 -24.16 -35.24
N THR A 78 -29.61 -24.03 -34.21
CA THR A 78 -30.95 -23.49 -34.32
C THR A 78 -30.82 -21.97 -34.29
N VAL A 79 -31.21 -21.33 -35.38
CA VAL A 79 -31.26 -19.86 -35.46
C VAL A 79 -32.30 -19.39 -34.45
N HIS A 80 -31.86 -18.81 -33.33
CA HIS A 80 -32.75 -18.27 -32.32
C HIS A 80 -33.10 -16.82 -32.67
N ILE A 81 -34.38 -16.54 -32.85
CA ILE A 81 -34.94 -15.21 -33.10
C ILE A 81 -35.37 -14.58 -31.77
N GLY A 82 -35.24 -13.27 -31.61
CA GLY A 82 -35.58 -12.51 -30.38
C GLY A 82 -37.08 -12.62 -30.03
N LYS A 83 -37.41 -12.68 -28.73
CA LYS A 83 -38.80 -12.87 -28.25
C LYS A 83 -39.73 -11.68 -28.47
N ASP A 84 -39.15 -10.49 -28.70
CA ASP A 84 -39.91 -9.24 -28.83
C ASP A 84 -40.23 -8.86 -30.29
N ASN A 85 -40.05 -9.81 -31.21
CA ASN A 85 -40.29 -9.60 -32.62
C ASN A 85 -41.62 -10.27 -33.02
N PRO A 86 -42.62 -9.51 -33.47
CA PRO A 86 -43.96 -10.05 -33.79
C PRO A 86 -43.99 -11.03 -34.96
N ASN A 87 -42.96 -11.08 -35.83
CA ASN A 87 -42.90 -11.95 -37.00
C ASN A 87 -41.79 -13.02 -36.85
N HIS A 88 -42.15 -14.19 -36.33
CA HIS A 88 -41.23 -15.29 -36.01
C HIS A 88 -40.85 -16.20 -37.20
N THR A 89 -40.96 -15.81 -38.46
CA THR A 89 -40.66 -16.65 -39.60
C THR A 89 -39.26 -16.37 -40.17
N LYS A 90 -38.54 -17.44 -40.58
CA LYS A 90 -37.24 -17.32 -41.25
C LYS A 90 -37.27 -16.47 -42.54
N LYS A 91 -38.48 -16.27 -43.11
CA LYS A 91 -38.69 -15.51 -44.35
C LYS A 91 -38.60 -14.00 -44.17
N ASP A 92 -38.81 -13.50 -42.94
CA ASP A 92 -38.81 -12.05 -42.65
C ASP A 92 -37.55 -11.58 -41.90
N LEU A 93 -36.46 -12.36 -41.97
CA LEU A 93 -35.20 -11.98 -41.33
C LEU A 93 -34.60 -10.76 -42.04
N TYR A 94 -34.13 -9.77 -41.26
CA TYR A 94 -33.43 -8.61 -41.80
C TYR A 94 -32.16 -9.06 -42.52
N ASP A 95 -32.08 -8.75 -43.81
CA ASP A 95 -30.90 -9.02 -44.63
C ASP A 95 -29.87 -7.91 -44.42
N ALA A 96 -29.05 -8.08 -43.40
CA ALA A 96 -28.06 -7.10 -42.99
C ALA A 96 -26.77 -7.24 -43.81
N ASP A 97 -26.16 -6.14 -44.12
CA ASP A 97 -24.81 -6.13 -44.69
C ASP A 97 -23.76 -6.44 -43.61
N PHE A 98 -23.57 -7.72 -43.34
CA PHE A 98 -22.54 -8.20 -42.38
C PHE A 98 -21.13 -7.79 -42.80
N LYS A 99 -20.88 -7.51 -44.09
CA LYS A 99 -19.59 -7.07 -44.58
C LYS A 99 -19.31 -5.61 -44.14
N ALA A 100 -20.35 -4.75 -44.21
CA ALA A 100 -20.23 -3.37 -43.69
C ALA A 100 -20.00 -3.33 -42.18
N TYR A 101 -20.73 -4.13 -41.40
CA TYR A 101 -20.52 -4.25 -39.96
C TYR A 101 -19.13 -4.80 -39.60
N ALA A 102 -18.65 -5.79 -40.37
CA ALA A 102 -17.31 -6.32 -40.16
C ALA A 102 -16.22 -5.33 -40.54
N LYS A 103 -16.42 -4.53 -41.58
CA LYS A 103 -15.51 -3.45 -42.00
C LYS A 103 -15.43 -2.38 -40.90
N ARG A 104 -16.58 -1.94 -40.39
CA ARG A 104 -16.67 -0.99 -39.28
C ARG A 104 -15.91 -1.49 -38.04
N TYR A 105 -16.09 -2.76 -37.66
CA TYR A 105 -15.33 -3.37 -36.55
C TYR A 105 -13.83 -3.45 -36.79
N ALA A 106 -13.42 -3.58 -38.05
CA ALA A 106 -12.02 -3.70 -38.41
C ALA A 106 -11.27 -2.34 -38.46
N GLU A 107 -11.97 -1.28 -38.85
CA GLU A 107 -11.43 0.04 -39.16
C GLU A 107 -11.63 1.07 -38.03
N GLU A 108 -12.70 0.98 -37.26
CA GLU A 108 -13.00 1.93 -36.18
C GLU A 108 -12.37 1.49 -34.85
N HIS A 109 -11.66 2.40 -34.18
CA HIS A 109 -11.09 2.17 -32.86
C HIS A 109 -12.18 2.10 -31.78
N ASN A 110 -12.08 1.14 -30.88
CA ASN A 110 -12.93 0.95 -29.69
C ASN A 110 -14.38 0.51 -29.94
N VAL A 111 -14.77 0.12 -31.14
CA VAL A 111 -16.11 -0.42 -31.42
C VAL A 111 -16.21 -1.84 -30.86
N LYS A 112 -17.18 -2.07 -29.99
CA LYS A 112 -17.48 -3.41 -29.44
C LYS A 112 -18.49 -4.14 -30.31
N LYS A 113 -18.35 -5.48 -30.40
CA LYS A 113 -19.35 -6.32 -31.12
C LYS A 113 -20.77 -6.21 -30.54
N SER A 114 -20.87 -5.88 -29.23
CA SER A 114 -22.15 -5.57 -28.57
C SER A 114 -22.84 -4.35 -29.17
N ASP A 115 -22.08 -3.31 -29.49
CA ASP A 115 -22.61 -2.05 -29.98
C ASP A 115 -23.10 -2.22 -31.41
N ILE A 116 -22.33 -2.95 -32.23
CA ILE A 116 -22.74 -3.34 -33.58
C ILE A 116 -24.04 -4.18 -33.56
N TYR A 117 -24.17 -5.08 -32.56
CA TYR A 117 -25.39 -5.85 -32.39
C TYR A 117 -26.59 -4.98 -32.05
N VAL A 118 -26.43 -3.98 -31.19
CA VAL A 118 -27.49 -3.01 -30.87
C VAL A 118 -27.92 -2.24 -32.12
N ASP A 119 -26.97 -1.80 -32.93
CA ASP A 119 -27.27 -1.10 -34.20
C ASP A 119 -27.99 -2.02 -35.18
N TYR A 120 -27.55 -3.27 -35.33
CA TYR A 120 -28.22 -4.27 -36.13
C TYR A 120 -29.69 -4.50 -35.71
N VAL A 121 -29.96 -4.57 -34.41
CA VAL A 121 -31.32 -4.74 -33.89
C VAL A 121 -32.16 -3.49 -34.17
N LYS A 122 -31.61 -2.29 -34.05
CA LYS A 122 -32.27 -1.02 -34.37
C LYS A 122 -32.65 -0.97 -35.86
N ASP A 123 -31.70 -1.31 -36.73
CA ASP A 123 -31.92 -1.31 -38.17
C ASP A 123 -33.00 -2.31 -38.57
N ALA A 124 -32.97 -3.53 -38.06
CA ALA A 124 -33.98 -4.54 -38.29
C ALA A 124 -35.37 -4.09 -37.82
N THR A 125 -35.44 -3.48 -36.65
CA THR A 125 -36.70 -2.97 -36.07
C THR A 125 -37.26 -1.81 -36.90
N ALA A 126 -36.39 -0.89 -37.34
CA ALA A 126 -36.80 0.22 -38.22
C ALA A 126 -37.39 -0.25 -39.54
N HIS A 127 -36.95 -1.39 -40.07
CA HIS A 127 -37.48 -2.00 -41.28
C HIS A 127 -38.66 -2.98 -41.02
N GLY A 128 -39.13 -3.10 -39.76
CA GLY A 128 -40.22 -4.00 -39.38
C GLY A 128 -39.89 -5.49 -39.59
N LYS A 129 -38.59 -5.85 -39.58
CA LYS A 129 -38.12 -7.22 -39.84
C LYS A 129 -37.62 -7.92 -38.59
N SER A 130 -37.63 -9.24 -38.61
CA SER A 130 -37.05 -10.06 -37.55
C SER A 130 -35.52 -10.01 -37.56
N TYR A 131 -34.91 -10.17 -36.42
CA TYR A 131 -33.46 -10.12 -36.25
C TYR A 131 -32.90 -11.38 -35.60
N LEU A 132 -31.60 -11.64 -35.83
CA LEU A 132 -30.87 -12.73 -35.22
C LEU A 132 -30.62 -12.44 -33.74
N LYS A 133 -30.67 -13.47 -32.90
CA LYS A 133 -30.13 -13.36 -31.54
C LYS A 133 -28.63 -13.14 -31.57
N ASP A 134 -28.08 -12.47 -30.49
CA ASP A 134 -26.68 -12.09 -30.35
C ASP A 134 -25.70 -13.21 -30.72
N THR A 135 -25.93 -14.43 -30.27
CA THR A 135 -25.07 -15.57 -30.59
C THR A 135 -25.00 -15.87 -32.10
N ALA A 136 -26.17 -15.93 -32.77
CA ALA A 136 -26.23 -16.21 -34.20
C ALA A 136 -25.69 -15.05 -35.05
N PHE A 137 -25.92 -13.80 -34.59
CA PHE A 137 -25.35 -12.60 -35.20
C PHE A 137 -23.83 -12.63 -35.12
N ARG A 138 -23.27 -12.89 -33.93
CA ARG A 138 -21.80 -12.95 -33.71
C ARG A 138 -21.12 -14.03 -34.55
N VAL A 139 -21.74 -15.17 -34.75
CA VAL A 139 -21.21 -16.22 -35.64
C VAL A 139 -21.05 -15.69 -37.06
N ARG A 140 -22.08 -15.03 -37.62
CA ARG A 140 -22.02 -14.44 -38.97
C ARG A 140 -21.05 -13.27 -39.06
N LEU A 141 -21.10 -12.38 -38.08
CA LEU A 141 -20.17 -11.24 -38.01
C LEU A 141 -18.71 -11.69 -37.93
N ASN A 142 -18.41 -12.67 -37.09
CA ASN A 142 -17.05 -13.21 -36.96
C ASN A 142 -16.56 -13.88 -38.25
N ALA A 143 -17.44 -14.56 -38.99
CA ALA A 143 -17.09 -15.11 -40.29
C ALA A 143 -16.67 -14.01 -41.28
N GLN A 144 -17.38 -12.87 -41.31
CA GLN A 144 -17.03 -11.74 -42.18
C GLN A 144 -15.77 -10.99 -41.68
N ILE A 145 -15.61 -10.84 -40.38
CA ILE A 145 -14.38 -10.26 -39.82
C ILE A 145 -13.15 -11.11 -40.19
N ALA A 146 -13.28 -12.45 -40.18
CA ALA A 146 -12.21 -13.34 -40.57
C ALA A 146 -11.83 -13.19 -42.06
N LEU A 147 -12.81 -12.89 -42.93
CA LEU A 147 -12.54 -12.62 -44.35
C LEU A 147 -11.81 -11.28 -44.56
N ILE A 148 -12.09 -10.26 -43.74
CA ILE A 148 -11.45 -8.93 -43.84
C ILE A 148 -10.06 -8.91 -43.21
N LYS A 149 -9.95 -9.44 -41.98
CA LYS A 149 -8.68 -9.46 -41.24
C LYS A 149 -7.73 -10.58 -41.67
N GLY A 150 -8.19 -11.47 -42.49
CA GLY A 150 -7.50 -12.72 -42.82
C GLY A 150 -7.52 -13.72 -41.64
N PRO A 151 -6.99 -14.91 -41.83
CA PRO A 151 -6.79 -15.84 -40.72
C PRO A 151 -5.91 -15.21 -39.66
N ASN A 152 -6.26 -15.39 -38.37
CA ASN A 152 -5.37 -15.03 -37.27
C ASN A 152 -4.08 -15.87 -37.38
N VAL A 153 -3.11 -15.37 -38.13
CA VAL A 153 -1.80 -16.00 -38.24
C VAL A 153 -0.94 -15.50 -37.09
N THR A 154 -0.54 -16.40 -36.22
CA THR A 154 0.49 -16.16 -35.20
C THR A 154 1.79 -16.73 -35.72
N MET A 155 2.86 -15.92 -35.66
CA MET A 155 4.19 -16.39 -36.01
C MET A 155 4.62 -17.48 -35.01
N HIS A 156 4.98 -18.65 -35.50
CA HIS A 156 5.57 -19.68 -34.64
C HIS A 156 6.96 -19.21 -34.20
N ARG A 157 7.13 -19.03 -32.89
CA ARG A 157 8.43 -18.74 -32.30
C ARG A 157 8.92 -20.00 -31.61
N GLU A 158 10.13 -20.40 -31.97
CA GLU A 158 10.84 -21.41 -31.21
C GLU A 158 11.56 -20.74 -30.05
N HIS A 159 11.32 -21.24 -28.85
CA HIS A 159 12.01 -20.78 -27.63
C HIS A 159 13.08 -21.82 -27.28
N ALA A 160 14.29 -21.35 -27.05
CA ALA A 160 15.35 -22.22 -26.57
C ALA A 160 15.15 -22.54 -25.09
N TYR A 161 15.45 -23.77 -24.69
CA TYR A 161 15.35 -24.19 -23.30
C TYR A 161 16.32 -23.40 -22.39
N GLY A 162 15.83 -23.00 -21.23
CA GLY A 162 16.59 -22.26 -20.23
C GLY A 162 16.74 -20.76 -20.50
N ASP A 163 16.25 -20.26 -21.64
CA ASP A 163 16.44 -18.88 -22.03
C ASP A 163 15.45 -17.94 -21.37
N GLU A 164 14.15 -18.17 -21.54
CA GLU A 164 13.11 -17.21 -21.18
C GLU A 164 12.17 -17.72 -20.10
N LEU A 165 12.07 -16.93 -19.03
CA LEU A 165 10.97 -17.02 -18.08
C LEU A 165 10.06 -15.81 -18.29
N GLN A 166 8.77 -16.04 -18.49
CA GLN A 166 7.76 -15.01 -18.70
C GLN A 166 6.94 -14.81 -17.44
N LEU A 167 6.66 -13.56 -17.07
CA LEU A 167 5.87 -13.19 -15.89
C LEU A 167 4.65 -12.38 -16.32
N ASP A 168 3.48 -12.72 -15.74
CA ASP A 168 2.27 -11.94 -15.86
C ASP A 168 1.39 -12.07 -14.58
N TRP A 169 0.39 -11.21 -14.47
CA TRP A 169 -0.56 -11.20 -13.38
C TRP A 169 -1.92 -11.73 -13.81
N CYS A 170 -2.59 -12.49 -12.94
CA CYS A 170 -4.03 -12.65 -13.09
C CYS A 170 -4.67 -11.27 -12.84
N GLY A 171 -5.40 -10.72 -13.82
CA GLY A 171 -5.87 -9.34 -13.78
C GLY A 171 -6.69 -9.00 -12.52
N ASP A 172 -7.58 -9.91 -12.09
CA ASP A 172 -8.40 -9.74 -10.90
C ASP A 172 -7.70 -10.25 -9.64
N LEU A 173 -7.89 -9.54 -8.52
CA LEU A 173 -7.46 -10.02 -7.22
C LEU A 173 -8.28 -11.25 -6.81
N PHE A 174 -7.66 -12.18 -6.12
CA PHE A 174 -8.29 -13.39 -5.63
C PHE A 174 -8.54 -13.29 -4.12
N ASP A 175 -9.79 -13.47 -3.71
CA ASP A 175 -10.18 -13.40 -2.32
C ASP A 175 -9.87 -14.72 -1.59
N ILE A 176 -8.97 -14.64 -0.61
CA ILE A 176 -8.71 -15.71 0.36
C ILE A 176 -9.39 -15.31 1.67
N ARG A 177 -10.07 -16.26 2.31
CA ARG A 177 -10.72 -16.01 3.59
C ARG A 177 -9.82 -16.42 4.73
N GLY A 178 -9.58 -15.49 5.66
CA GLY A 178 -8.89 -15.76 6.91
C GLY A 178 -9.81 -16.38 7.97
N GLU A 179 -9.28 -16.67 9.13
CA GLU A 179 -9.99 -17.28 10.27
C GLU A 179 -11.22 -16.45 10.72
N ASP A 180 -11.16 -15.14 10.61
CA ASP A 180 -12.24 -14.20 10.93
C ASP A 180 -13.34 -14.13 9.84
N ASN A 181 -13.30 -15.00 8.84
CA ASN A 181 -14.22 -15.06 7.68
C ASN A 181 -14.20 -13.80 6.79
N LYS A 182 -13.24 -12.89 6.98
CA LYS A 182 -13.05 -11.76 6.08
C LYS A 182 -12.32 -12.17 4.82
N ALA A 183 -12.81 -11.70 3.68
CA ALA A 183 -12.11 -11.86 2.41
C ALA A 183 -10.96 -10.86 2.34
N ILE A 184 -9.75 -11.38 2.15
CA ILE A 184 -8.54 -10.58 1.93
C ILE A 184 -8.15 -10.76 0.46
N PRO A 185 -8.11 -9.67 -0.32
CA PRO A 185 -7.74 -9.75 -1.72
C PRO A 185 -6.22 -9.90 -1.90
N TYR A 186 -5.80 -10.91 -2.64
CA TYR A 186 -4.40 -11.17 -2.97
C TYR A 186 -4.16 -11.06 -4.47
N GLY A 187 -2.99 -10.56 -4.87
CA GLY A 187 -2.52 -10.66 -6.24
C GLY A 187 -2.07 -12.08 -6.56
N VAL A 188 -2.34 -12.54 -7.78
CA VAL A 188 -1.84 -13.83 -8.27
C VAL A 188 -0.80 -13.56 -9.36
N MET A 189 0.45 -13.87 -9.06
CA MET A 189 1.56 -13.78 -10.01
C MET A 189 1.79 -15.14 -10.66
N VAL A 190 1.88 -15.16 -11.99
CA VAL A 190 2.09 -16.37 -12.78
C VAL A 190 3.40 -16.26 -13.56
N LEU A 191 4.20 -17.29 -13.48
CA LEU A 191 5.44 -17.42 -14.25
C LEU A 191 5.40 -18.68 -15.09
N THR A 192 5.89 -18.60 -16.32
CA THR A 192 6.01 -19.76 -17.19
C THR A 192 7.33 -19.75 -17.96
N TRP A 193 7.96 -20.89 -18.05
CA TRP A 193 9.09 -21.08 -18.93
C TRP A 193 8.61 -21.15 -20.39
N ALA A 194 9.24 -20.39 -21.28
CA ALA A 194 8.72 -20.20 -22.63
C ALA A 194 8.79 -21.48 -23.48
N ALA A 195 9.81 -22.31 -23.34
CA ALA A 195 10.00 -23.52 -24.13
C ALA A 195 9.19 -24.72 -23.62
N SER A 196 9.30 -25.04 -22.32
CA SER A 196 8.56 -26.16 -21.70
C SER A 196 7.12 -25.84 -21.36
N CYS A 197 6.75 -24.55 -21.31
CA CYS A 197 5.49 -24.06 -20.77
C CYS A 197 5.21 -24.54 -19.33
N TYR A 198 6.26 -24.79 -18.54
CA TYR A 198 6.15 -25.17 -17.14
C TYR A 198 5.77 -23.96 -16.31
N VAL A 199 4.73 -24.10 -15.49
CA VAL A 199 4.04 -22.99 -14.81
C VAL A 199 4.31 -23.01 -13.32
N TYR A 200 4.52 -21.84 -12.75
CA TYR A 200 4.46 -21.57 -11.32
C TYR A 200 3.53 -20.40 -11.06
N ALA A 201 2.75 -20.48 -9.99
CA ALA A 201 1.89 -19.39 -9.56
C ALA A 201 2.03 -19.17 -8.05
N VAL A 202 1.88 -17.92 -7.61
CA VAL A 202 2.01 -17.54 -6.20
C VAL A 202 1.06 -16.41 -5.86
N PHE A 203 0.40 -16.52 -4.70
CA PHE A 203 -0.32 -15.41 -4.08
C PHE A 203 0.65 -14.46 -3.40
N VAL A 204 0.46 -13.19 -3.62
CA VAL A 204 1.22 -12.13 -2.97
C VAL A 204 0.27 -11.09 -2.36
N PRO A 205 0.65 -10.42 -1.26
CA PRO A 205 -0.25 -9.51 -0.53
C PRO A 205 -0.82 -8.39 -1.39
N ASN A 206 -0.06 -7.91 -2.36
CA ASN A 206 -0.45 -6.82 -3.27
C ASN A 206 0.43 -6.83 -4.52
N GLN A 207 0.13 -5.96 -5.48
CA GLN A 207 0.90 -5.83 -6.71
C GLN A 207 1.97 -4.72 -6.62
N THR A 208 2.72 -4.66 -5.52
CA THR A 208 3.84 -3.72 -5.35
C THR A 208 5.16 -4.31 -5.88
N THR A 209 6.16 -3.46 -6.06
CA THR A 209 7.52 -3.89 -6.43
C THR A 209 8.09 -4.89 -5.41
N LYS A 210 7.88 -4.66 -4.12
CA LYS A 210 8.29 -5.58 -3.05
C LYS A 210 7.66 -6.95 -3.23
N SER A 211 6.35 -7.01 -3.34
CA SER A 211 5.62 -8.29 -3.52
C SER A 211 6.01 -9.00 -4.81
N THR A 212 6.31 -8.25 -5.89
CA THR A 212 6.82 -8.83 -7.15
C THR A 212 8.18 -9.49 -6.94
N VAL A 213 9.10 -8.84 -6.23
CA VAL A 213 10.43 -9.40 -5.94
C VAL A 213 10.32 -10.62 -5.01
N GLU A 214 9.50 -10.56 -3.97
CA GLU A 214 9.25 -11.71 -3.07
C GLU A 214 8.65 -12.90 -3.83
N GLY A 215 7.72 -12.66 -4.75
CA GLY A 215 7.17 -13.68 -5.63
C GLY A 215 8.22 -14.28 -6.58
N LEU A 216 9.14 -13.46 -7.11
CA LEU A 216 10.28 -13.94 -7.92
C LEU A 216 11.26 -14.77 -7.10
N ILE A 217 11.54 -14.39 -5.86
CA ILE A 217 12.37 -15.19 -4.93
C ILE A 217 11.74 -16.57 -4.73
N SER A 218 10.43 -16.60 -4.48
CA SER A 218 9.68 -17.86 -4.33
C SER A 218 9.74 -18.70 -5.61
N ALA A 219 9.56 -18.10 -6.78
CA ALA A 219 9.62 -18.77 -8.08
C ALA A 219 11.02 -19.35 -8.38
N PHE A 220 12.07 -18.56 -8.23
CA PHE A 220 13.44 -19.00 -8.47
C PHE A 220 13.87 -20.11 -7.48
N THR A 221 13.42 -20.01 -6.23
CA THR A 221 13.63 -21.06 -5.23
C THR A 221 12.91 -22.36 -5.63
N TYR A 222 11.65 -22.26 -6.06
CA TYR A 222 10.86 -23.41 -6.52
C TYR A 222 11.47 -24.08 -7.74
N PHE A 223 11.86 -23.32 -8.77
CA PHE A 223 12.53 -23.86 -9.97
C PHE A 223 13.93 -24.39 -9.66
N ASN A 224 14.56 -23.89 -8.63
CA ASN A 224 15.97 -24.15 -8.29
C ASN A 224 16.92 -23.88 -9.46
N CYS A 225 16.59 -22.90 -10.27
CA CYS A 225 17.40 -22.39 -11.40
C CYS A 225 16.95 -20.98 -11.78
N LEU A 226 17.78 -20.29 -12.55
CA LEU A 226 17.56 -18.93 -13.05
C LEU A 226 17.48 -18.92 -14.58
N PRO A 227 16.57 -18.13 -15.18
CA PRO A 227 16.53 -17.96 -16.63
C PRO A 227 17.71 -17.13 -17.12
N LYS A 228 18.00 -17.18 -18.42
CA LYS A 228 18.94 -16.25 -19.04
C LYS A 228 18.34 -14.86 -19.15
N GLN A 229 17.02 -14.73 -19.34
CA GLN A 229 16.29 -13.46 -19.31
C GLN A 229 14.89 -13.62 -18.69
N LEU A 230 14.39 -12.57 -18.03
CA LEU A 230 13.02 -12.44 -17.57
C LEU A 230 12.25 -11.54 -18.55
N VAL A 231 11.14 -12.04 -19.07
CA VAL A 231 10.23 -11.27 -19.94
C VAL A 231 9.04 -10.81 -19.11
N ILE A 232 8.79 -9.50 -19.08
CA ILE A 232 7.72 -8.88 -18.29
C ILE A 232 6.82 -8.03 -19.16
N ASP A 233 5.60 -7.79 -18.65
CA ASP A 233 4.76 -6.72 -19.19
C ASP A 233 5.14 -5.36 -18.60
N ASN A 234 4.62 -4.33 -19.24
CA ASN A 234 4.83 -2.93 -18.88
C ASN A 234 4.05 -2.53 -17.61
N ALA A 235 4.00 -3.40 -16.62
CA ALA A 235 3.34 -3.12 -15.36
C ALA A 235 4.10 -2.06 -14.55
N LYS A 236 3.36 -1.05 -14.03
CA LYS A 236 3.92 0.12 -13.33
C LYS A 236 4.83 -0.23 -12.15
N GLN A 237 4.62 -1.38 -11.52
CA GLN A 237 5.44 -1.85 -10.40
C GLN A 237 6.84 -2.30 -10.83
N MET A 238 7.04 -2.63 -12.10
CA MET A 238 8.33 -3.09 -12.65
C MET A 238 8.95 -2.07 -13.62
N VAL A 239 8.14 -1.25 -14.29
CA VAL A 239 8.57 -0.29 -15.31
C VAL A 239 8.14 1.13 -14.93
N THR A 240 9.11 2.05 -14.84
CA THR A 240 8.85 3.45 -14.45
C THR A 240 8.48 4.33 -15.64
N LYS A 241 9.14 4.14 -16.78
CA LYS A 241 8.91 4.92 -18.00
C LYS A 241 9.17 4.08 -19.26
N HIS A 242 8.29 4.28 -20.26
CA HIS A 242 8.53 3.83 -21.63
C HIS A 242 9.04 5.02 -22.44
N ALA A 243 10.22 4.88 -23.02
CA ALA A 243 10.70 5.80 -24.02
C ALA A 243 10.45 5.19 -25.41
N LYS A 244 9.70 5.89 -26.29
CA LYS A 244 9.53 5.47 -27.68
C LYS A 244 10.91 5.21 -28.32
N GLY A 245 11.14 3.97 -28.78
CA GLY A 245 12.39 3.59 -29.46
C GLY A 245 13.61 3.43 -28.54
N ARG A 246 13.45 3.33 -27.22
CA ARG A 246 14.51 3.05 -26.25
C ARG A 246 14.08 1.93 -25.29
N GLU A 247 15.05 1.35 -24.61
CA GLU A 247 14.78 0.39 -23.54
C GLU A 247 13.90 0.99 -22.44
N ALA A 248 13.04 0.17 -21.87
CA ALA A 248 12.17 0.56 -20.75
C ALA A 248 13.02 0.86 -19.51
N ILE A 249 12.68 1.95 -18.80
CA ILE A 249 13.32 2.27 -17.53
C ILE A 249 12.62 1.47 -16.43
N LEU A 250 13.35 0.52 -15.85
CA LEU A 250 12.84 -0.32 -14.77
C LEU A 250 12.72 0.46 -13.47
N ASN A 251 11.86 -0.04 -12.57
CA ASN A 251 11.82 0.43 -11.20
C ASN A 251 13.18 0.17 -10.52
N PRO A 252 13.81 1.14 -9.85
CA PRO A 252 15.17 1.01 -9.31
C PRO A 252 15.36 -0.17 -8.36
N SER A 253 14.37 -0.46 -7.51
CA SER A 253 14.43 -1.59 -6.56
C SER A 253 14.33 -2.94 -7.28
N PHE A 254 13.47 -3.02 -8.29
CA PHE A 254 13.32 -4.21 -9.13
C PHE A 254 14.58 -4.46 -9.96
N ASP A 255 15.11 -3.44 -10.61
CA ASP A 255 16.34 -3.50 -11.40
C ASP A 255 17.54 -3.92 -10.54
N LEU A 256 17.68 -3.35 -9.33
CA LEU A 256 18.74 -3.75 -8.39
C LEU A 256 18.66 -5.25 -8.04
N PHE A 257 17.45 -5.77 -7.78
CA PHE A 257 17.25 -7.19 -7.50
C PHE A 257 17.65 -8.06 -8.70
N MET A 258 17.16 -7.72 -9.89
CA MET A 258 17.43 -8.48 -11.10
C MET A 258 18.93 -8.46 -11.48
N ARG A 259 19.60 -7.33 -11.31
CA ARG A 259 21.06 -7.23 -11.49
C ARG A 259 21.84 -8.09 -10.50
N LYS A 260 21.43 -8.12 -9.22
CA LYS A 260 22.04 -9.00 -8.21
C LYS A 260 21.84 -10.49 -8.54
N CYS A 261 20.69 -10.85 -9.13
CA CYS A 261 20.46 -12.20 -9.66
C CYS A 261 21.24 -12.44 -10.98
N GLY A 262 21.75 -11.39 -11.63
CA GLY A 262 22.38 -11.44 -12.94
C GLY A 262 21.42 -11.83 -14.06
N VAL A 263 20.11 -11.56 -13.92
CA VAL A 263 19.07 -11.87 -14.90
C VAL A 263 18.64 -10.58 -15.59
N PRO A 264 18.97 -10.40 -16.88
CA PRO A 264 18.48 -9.26 -17.65
C PRO A 264 16.97 -9.34 -17.81
N VAL A 265 16.35 -8.16 -17.87
CA VAL A 265 14.90 -8.00 -17.99
C VAL A 265 14.56 -7.46 -19.38
N ASN A 266 13.66 -8.14 -20.06
CA ASN A 266 13.07 -7.70 -21.32
C ASN A 266 11.62 -7.24 -21.05
N ALA A 267 11.38 -5.93 -21.08
CA ALA A 267 10.04 -5.38 -21.00
C ALA A 267 9.45 -5.31 -22.42
N ASN A 268 8.43 -6.10 -22.68
CA ASN A 268 7.82 -6.20 -24.00
C ASN A 268 7.31 -4.84 -24.53
N ASN A 269 7.48 -4.61 -25.81
CA ASN A 269 6.91 -3.48 -26.50
C ASN A 269 5.38 -3.60 -26.56
N PRO A 270 4.63 -2.52 -26.23
CA PRO A 270 3.15 -2.54 -26.21
C PRO A 270 2.51 -2.85 -27.57
N HIS A 271 3.27 -2.92 -28.64
CA HIS A 271 2.78 -3.10 -30.02
C HIS A 271 3.05 -4.50 -30.61
N LEU A 272 3.61 -5.44 -29.84
CA LEU A 272 3.89 -6.82 -30.32
C LEU A 272 3.18 -7.85 -29.40
N PRO A 273 1.86 -8.00 -29.52
CA PRO A 273 1.07 -8.90 -28.63
C PRO A 273 1.47 -10.38 -28.72
N ASN A 274 2.20 -10.79 -29.78
CA ASN A 274 2.58 -12.19 -29.98
C ASN A 274 3.79 -12.65 -29.14
N GLU A 275 4.40 -11.75 -28.34
CA GLU A 275 5.61 -12.10 -27.55
C GLU A 275 5.28 -12.78 -26.21
N LYS A 276 4.02 -12.76 -25.78
CA LYS A 276 3.55 -13.24 -24.48
C LYS A 276 2.57 -14.41 -24.52
N SER A 277 2.41 -15.06 -25.65
CA SER A 277 1.35 -16.06 -25.81
C SER A 277 1.41 -17.21 -24.77
N GLN A 278 2.60 -17.56 -24.27
CA GLN A 278 2.78 -18.65 -23.31
C GLN A 278 2.29 -18.26 -21.92
N VAL A 279 2.67 -17.06 -21.42
CA VAL A 279 2.23 -16.64 -20.08
C VAL A 279 0.74 -16.27 -20.05
N GLU A 280 0.21 -15.68 -21.11
CA GLU A 280 -1.25 -15.44 -21.22
C GLU A 280 -2.06 -16.75 -21.18
N GLN A 281 -1.57 -17.79 -21.85
CA GLN A 281 -2.15 -19.13 -21.77
C GLN A 281 -1.99 -19.71 -20.36
N ALA A 282 -0.85 -19.54 -19.71
CA ALA A 282 -0.61 -19.99 -18.34
C ALA A 282 -1.57 -19.30 -17.36
N VAL A 283 -1.74 -17.98 -17.46
CA VAL A 283 -2.71 -17.22 -16.65
C VAL A 283 -4.12 -17.77 -16.84
N ASN A 284 -4.56 -17.97 -18.07
CA ASN A 284 -5.88 -18.56 -18.35
C ASN A 284 -6.03 -19.97 -17.75
N LEU A 285 -5.01 -20.81 -17.83
CA LEU A 285 -5.02 -22.15 -17.20
C LEU A 285 -5.10 -22.05 -15.68
N VAL A 286 -4.32 -21.18 -15.05
CA VAL A 286 -4.37 -20.95 -13.61
C VAL A 286 -5.77 -20.47 -13.20
N GLN A 287 -6.33 -19.47 -13.88
CA GLN A 287 -7.66 -18.94 -13.59
C GLN A 287 -8.76 -19.99 -13.73
N THR A 288 -8.74 -20.75 -14.81
CA THR A 288 -9.84 -21.68 -15.15
C THR A 288 -9.73 -23.03 -14.46
N ARG A 289 -8.53 -23.57 -14.30
CA ARG A 289 -8.33 -24.92 -13.75
C ARG A 289 -7.98 -24.93 -12.27
N VAL A 290 -7.29 -23.91 -11.75
CA VAL A 290 -6.74 -23.89 -10.40
C VAL A 290 -7.54 -22.98 -9.48
N LEU A 291 -7.62 -21.68 -9.77
CA LEU A 291 -8.30 -20.73 -8.89
C LEU A 291 -9.80 -21.04 -8.68
N THR A 292 -10.46 -21.59 -9.69
CA THR A 292 -11.84 -22.07 -9.55
C THR A 292 -12.03 -23.13 -8.47
N ARG A 293 -11.00 -23.95 -8.21
CA ARG A 293 -10.99 -25.01 -7.18
C ARG A 293 -10.66 -24.48 -5.79
N MET A 294 -10.07 -23.29 -5.71
CA MET A 294 -9.70 -22.63 -4.46
C MET A 294 -10.77 -21.66 -3.95
N ARG A 295 -11.75 -21.30 -4.77
CA ARG A 295 -12.81 -20.36 -4.38
C ARG A 295 -13.58 -20.83 -3.16
N GLY A 296 -13.73 -19.93 -2.17
CA GLY A 296 -14.51 -20.18 -0.97
C GLY A 296 -13.82 -21.06 0.08
N LYS A 297 -12.55 -21.37 -0.08
CA LYS A 297 -11.76 -22.04 0.95
C LYS A 297 -11.22 -21.01 1.95
N PHE A 298 -11.10 -21.46 3.21
CA PHE A 298 -10.51 -20.71 4.31
C PHE A 298 -9.07 -21.19 4.47
N LEU A 299 -8.10 -20.32 4.22
CA LEU A 299 -6.68 -20.67 4.23
C LEU A 299 -5.88 -19.45 4.69
N LEU A 300 -4.82 -19.69 5.42
CA LEU A 300 -3.76 -18.70 5.59
C LEU A 300 -3.00 -18.54 4.26
N LEU A 301 -2.33 -17.41 4.06
CA LEU A 301 -1.61 -17.13 2.80
C LEU A 301 -0.60 -18.22 2.45
N GLU A 302 0.11 -18.74 3.46
CA GLU A 302 1.10 -19.80 3.29
C GLU A 302 0.44 -21.12 2.85
N GLU A 303 -0.66 -21.50 3.49
CA GLU A 303 -1.44 -22.68 3.12
C GLU A 303 -2.05 -22.54 1.72
N ALA A 304 -2.54 -21.34 1.40
CA ALA A 304 -3.06 -21.04 0.08
C ALA A 304 -1.97 -21.19 -1.00
N ASN A 305 -0.75 -20.75 -0.74
CA ASN A 305 0.38 -20.91 -1.64
C ASN A 305 0.80 -22.37 -1.81
N LEU A 306 0.84 -23.15 -0.72
CA LEU A 306 1.10 -24.60 -0.80
C LEU A 306 0.03 -25.30 -1.63
N MET A 307 -1.24 -24.98 -1.40
CA MET A 307 -2.34 -25.54 -2.16
C MET A 307 -2.31 -25.11 -3.63
N LEU A 308 -2.01 -23.83 -3.90
CA LEU A 308 -1.88 -23.30 -5.26
C LEU A 308 -0.80 -24.06 -6.02
N THR A 309 0.38 -24.22 -5.44
CA THR A 309 1.50 -24.97 -6.03
C THR A 309 1.09 -26.41 -6.34
N LYS A 310 0.46 -27.12 -5.37
CA LYS A 310 -0.01 -28.49 -5.58
C LYS A 310 -1.02 -28.59 -6.73
N LEU A 311 -1.99 -27.67 -6.80
CA LEU A 311 -3.00 -27.67 -7.85
C LEU A 311 -2.41 -27.30 -9.22
N VAL A 312 -1.42 -26.41 -9.27
CA VAL A 312 -0.71 -26.09 -10.52
C VAL A 312 0.06 -27.31 -11.04
N GLU A 313 0.73 -28.06 -10.15
CA GLU A 313 1.40 -29.29 -10.54
C GLU A 313 0.38 -30.30 -11.09
N GLU A 314 -0.63 -30.64 -10.33
CA GLU A 314 -1.61 -31.69 -10.68
C GLU A 314 -2.41 -31.35 -11.95
N TYR A 315 -2.94 -30.11 -12.07
CA TYR A 315 -3.89 -29.76 -13.14
C TYR A 315 -3.27 -29.07 -14.35
N ILE A 316 -2.00 -28.63 -14.26
CA ILE A 316 -1.33 -27.94 -15.37
C ILE A 316 -0.02 -28.65 -15.76
N ASN A 317 0.91 -28.84 -14.83
CA ASN A 317 2.25 -29.29 -15.16
C ASN A 317 2.35 -30.79 -15.47
N GLU A 318 1.62 -31.61 -14.72
CA GLU A 318 1.51 -33.08 -14.92
C GLU A 318 0.45 -33.45 -15.96
N ALA A 319 -0.45 -32.51 -16.28
CA ALA A 319 -1.49 -32.78 -17.27
C ALA A 319 -0.92 -32.97 -18.69
N SER A 320 -1.63 -33.72 -19.54
CA SER A 320 -1.26 -33.92 -20.94
C SER A 320 -1.02 -32.57 -21.65
N PHE A 321 0.09 -32.47 -22.38
CA PHE A 321 0.51 -31.26 -23.06
C PHE A 321 0.50 -31.46 -24.57
N ARG A 322 -0.09 -30.52 -25.33
CA ARG A 322 -0.23 -30.59 -26.80
C ARG A 322 -0.81 -31.92 -27.32
N GLY A 323 -1.75 -32.52 -26.55
CA GLY A 323 -2.34 -33.80 -26.91
C GLY A 323 -1.49 -35.03 -26.61
N ASN A 324 -0.26 -34.87 -26.14
CA ASN A 324 0.61 -35.97 -25.75
C ASN A 324 0.56 -36.17 -24.22
N LYS A 325 0.23 -37.37 -23.79
CA LYS A 325 0.18 -37.74 -22.37
C LYS A 325 1.56 -38.12 -21.83
N ASP A 326 2.45 -38.56 -22.68
CA ASP A 326 3.76 -39.09 -22.31
C ASP A 326 4.83 -38.00 -22.08
N THR A 327 4.54 -36.78 -22.53
CA THR A 327 5.43 -35.62 -22.33
C THR A 327 4.71 -34.44 -21.69
N PRO A 328 4.36 -34.55 -20.39
CA PRO A 328 3.80 -33.42 -19.66
C PRO A 328 4.86 -32.29 -19.50
N ARG A 329 4.41 -31.09 -19.15
CA ARG A 329 5.28 -29.92 -18.98
C ARG A 329 6.42 -30.16 -17.96
N VAL A 330 6.12 -30.86 -16.87
CA VAL A 330 7.10 -31.20 -15.84
C VAL A 330 8.24 -32.06 -16.39
N SER A 331 7.94 -33.00 -17.31
CA SER A 331 8.98 -33.81 -17.95
C SER A 331 9.88 -32.96 -18.85
N LEU A 332 9.29 -32.07 -19.65
CA LEU A 332 10.05 -31.14 -20.50
C LEU A 332 10.93 -30.21 -19.66
N PHE A 333 10.39 -29.69 -18.56
CA PHE A 333 11.14 -28.84 -17.65
C PHE A 333 12.34 -29.58 -17.04
N ASN A 334 12.12 -30.75 -16.46
CA ASN A 334 13.19 -31.49 -15.78
C ASN A 334 14.25 -32.01 -16.75
N THR A 335 13.84 -32.43 -17.94
CA THR A 335 14.76 -33.05 -18.92
C THR A 335 15.56 -32.01 -19.71
N TYR A 336 14.94 -30.91 -20.10
CA TYR A 336 15.56 -29.98 -21.04
C TYR A 336 15.71 -28.55 -20.49
N GLU A 337 14.66 -27.99 -19.84
CA GLU A 337 14.64 -26.58 -19.41
C GLU A 337 15.61 -26.33 -18.26
N LYS A 338 15.47 -27.09 -17.17
CA LYS A 338 16.27 -26.92 -15.96
C LYS A 338 17.78 -27.18 -16.18
N PRO A 339 18.21 -28.19 -16.95
CA PRO A 339 19.63 -28.36 -17.27
C PRO A 339 20.22 -27.26 -18.14
N ALA A 340 19.42 -26.63 -19.03
CA ALA A 340 19.84 -25.54 -19.90
C ALA A 340 19.82 -24.18 -19.19
N ALA A 341 19.03 -24.04 -18.13
CA ALA A 341 18.97 -22.85 -17.30
C ALA A 341 20.22 -22.68 -16.43
N ARG A 342 20.43 -21.50 -15.88
CA ARG A 342 21.55 -21.25 -14.96
C ARG A 342 21.26 -21.85 -13.59
N LYS A 343 22.21 -22.57 -13.04
CA LYS A 343 22.08 -23.13 -11.70
C LYS A 343 21.99 -22.02 -10.64
N LEU A 344 21.18 -22.25 -9.62
CA LEU A 344 21.11 -21.40 -8.44
C LEU A 344 22.23 -21.79 -7.46
N GLU A 345 23.41 -21.19 -7.65
CA GLU A 345 24.62 -21.54 -6.86
C GLU A 345 24.71 -20.80 -5.53
N ARG A 346 23.97 -19.70 -5.38
CA ARG A 346 24.01 -18.84 -4.19
C ARG A 346 22.60 -18.53 -3.69
N ALA A 347 22.51 -18.20 -2.43
CA ALA A 347 21.26 -17.67 -1.87
C ALA A 347 20.81 -16.44 -2.66
N LEU A 348 19.50 -16.36 -2.94
CA LEU A 348 18.92 -15.21 -3.64
C LEU A 348 19.03 -13.96 -2.76
N PRO A 349 19.26 -12.79 -3.36
CA PRO A 349 19.26 -11.53 -2.64
C PRO A 349 17.85 -11.25 -2.09
N THR A 350 17.79 -10.65 -0.91
CA THR A 350 16.53 -10.15 -0.34
C THR A 350 16.09 -8.86 -1.06
N TYR A 351 14.82 -8.51 -0.90
CA TYR A 351 14.32 -7.23 -1.40
C TYR A 351 15.00 -6.06 -0.70
N VAL A 352 15.49 -5.13 -1.48
CA VAL A 352 16.03 -3.85 -1.01
C VAL A 352 15.28 -2.73 -1.73
N GLU A 353 14.60 -1.89 -0.98
CA GLU A 353 14.01 -0.69 -1.56
C GLU A 353 15.12 0.31 -1.87
N HIS A 354 15.23 0.71 -3.13
CA HIS A 354 16.22 1.66 -3.60
C HIS A 354 15.54 2.94 -4.08
N ILE A 355 15.86 4.06 -3.42
CA ILE A 355 15.31 5.37 -3.73
C ILE A 355 16.49 6.27 -4.17
N PRO A 356 16.69 6.45 -5.46
CA PRO A 356 17.78 7.27 -5.99
C PRO A 356 17.43 8.76 -5.98
N ASN A 357 18.47 9.59 -6.01
CA ASN A 357 18.39 11.03 -6.27
C ASN A 357 17.55 11.84 -5.27
N LEU A 358 17.61 11.52 -3.98
CA LEU A 358 16.99 12.34 -2.95
C LEU A 358 17.90 13.53 -2.60
N VAL A 359 17.29 14.70 -2.44
CA VAL A 359 18.05 15.91 -2.06
C VAL A 359 18.08 16.05 -0.54
N VAL A 360 19.26 16.27 0.00
CA VAL A 360 19.45 16.62 1.42
C VAL A 360 18.96 18.05 1.64
N ASN A 361 18.03 18.26 2.51
CA ASN A 361 17.49 19.59 2.84
C ASN A 361 18.55 20.45 3.54
N LYS A 362 18.30 21.77 3.62
CA LYS A 362 19.19 22.72 4.32
C LYS A 362 19.32 22.44 5.82
N ASP A 363 18.35 21.76 6.39
CA ASP A 363 18.35 21.28 7.77
C ASP A 363 19.05 19.92 7.96
N TYR A 364 19.88 19.50 6.98
CA TYR A 364 20.63 18.25 6.93
C TYR A 364 19.79 16.97 7.07
N HIS A 365 18.50 17.03 6.70
CA HIS A 365 17.63 15.86 6.66
C HIS A 365 17.28 15.46 5.23
N VAL A 366 17.05 14.17 5.06
CA VAL A 366 16.48 13.57 3.84
C VAL A 366 15.10 13.04 4.17
N LYS A 367 14.10 13.39 3.35
CA LYS A 367 12.77 12.83 3.49
C LYS A 367 12.75 11.41 2.88
N ILE A 368 12.48 10.42 3.73
CA ILE A 368 12.35 9.02 3.32
C ILE A 368 10.98 8.56 3.81
N HIS A 369 10.11 8.12 2.88
CA HIS A 369 8.70 7.96 3.13
C HIS A 369 8.12 9.23 3.78
N ASP A 370 7.47 9.12 4.93
CA ASP A 370 6.87 10.26 5.62
C ASP A 370 7.72 10.84 6.75
N ASN A 371 8.97 10.38 6.93
CA ASN A 371 9.86 10.82 8.00
C ASN A 371 11.12 11.51 7.45
N TYR A 372 11.81 12.24 8.32
CA TYR A 372 13.00 13.01 8.00
C TYR A 372 14.21 12.45 8.78
N TYR A 373 15.24 11.99 8.07
CA TYR A 373 16.43 11.36 8.65
C TYR A 373 17.65 12.22 8.43
N SER A 374 18.40 12.48 9.50
CA SER A 374 19.58 13.34 9.42
C SER A 374 20.76 12.66 8.72
N VAL A 375 21.54 13.44 8.01
CA VAL A 375 22.86 13.08 7.48
C VAL A 375 23.86 14.14 7.95
N PRO A 376 25.17 13.88 7.92
CA PRO A 376 26.15 14.89 8.28
C PRO A 376 25.88 16.21 7.53
N PHE A 377 25.81 17.32 8.27
CA PHE A 377 25.40 18.64 7.77
C PHE A 377 26.21 19.14 6.57
N ILE A 378 27.43 18.66 6.39
CA ILE A 378 28.32 18.97 5.25
C ILE A 378 27.73 18.52 3.90
N TYR A 379 26.74 17.63 3.94
CA TYR A 379 26.06 17.12 2.73
C TYR A 379 24.74 17.85 2.42
N ALA A 380 24.39 18.90 3.16
CA ALA A 380 23.20 19.71 2.87
C ALA A 380 23.24 20.24 1.43
N GLY A 381 22.12 20.11 0.72
CA GLY A 381 21.97 20.47 -0.69
C GLY A 381 22.54 19.47 -1.70
N LYS A 382 23.18 18.38 -1.24
CA LYS A 382 23.68 17.32 -2.14
C LYS A 382 22.60 16.28 -2.41
N THR A 383 22.73 15.60 -3.53
CA THR A 383 21.87 14.47 -3.91
C THR A 383 22.48 13.16 -3.41
N VAL A 384 21.67 12.34 -2.77
CA VAL A 384 22.04 11.08 -2.15
C VAL A 384 21.12 9.95 -2.63
N ASP A 385 21.61 8.73 -2.57
CA ASP A 385 20.83 7.53 -2.83
C ASP A 385 20.54 6.81 -1.51
N VAL A 386 19.35 6.24 -1.40
CA VAL A 386 18.91 5.56 -0.19
C VAL A 386 18.59 4.11 -0.50
N SER A 387 19.05 3.20 0.36
CA SER A 387 18.66 1.78 0.36
C SER A 387 17.98 1.45 1.68
N ILE A 388 16.85 0.75 1.62
CA ILE A 388 16.14 0.25 2.80
C ILE A 388 16.12 -1.27 2.71
N GLU A 389 16.78 -1.92 3.66
CA GLU A 389 16.88 -3.37 3.77
C GLU A 389 16.26 -3.80 5.10
N GLY A 390 15.09 -4.44 5.05
CA GLY A 390 14.28 -4.70 6.25
C GLY A 390 13.91 -3.40 6.95
N SER A 391 14.39 -3.20 8.16
CA SER A 391 14.20 -1.97 8.95
C SER A 391 15.39 -1.00 8.89
N MET A 392 16.45 -1.34 8.16
CA MET A 392 17.68 -0.53 8.12
C MET A 392 17.70 0.37 6.89
N ILE A 393 17.81 1.68 7.12
CA ILE A 393 18.03 2.70 6.10
C ILE A 393 19.55 2.92 5.99
N LYS A 394 20.08 2.87 4.76
CA LYS A 394 21.47 3.21 4.44
C LYS A 394 21.47 4.33 3.41
N ILE A 395 22.19 5.40 3.68
CA ILE A 395 22.23 6.60 2.83
C ILE A 395 23.63 6.71 2.22
N TYR A 396 23.68 6.90 0.90
CA TYR A 396 24.92 6.88 0.14
C TYR A 396 25.11 8.19 -0.65
N LEU A 397 26.35 8.63 -0.70
CA LEU A 397 26.80 9.67 -1.62
C LEU A 397 27.89 9.08 -2.54
N LYS A 398 27.64 9.05 -3.86
CA LYS A 398 28.61 8.48 -4.83
C LYS A 398 29.12 7.10 -4.41
N ASN A 399 28.24 6.18 -4.08
CA ASN A 399 28.52 4.81 -3.63
C ASN A 399 29.20 4.68 -2.24
N SER A 400 29.50 5.75 -1.56
CA SER A 400 30.04 5.72 -0.18
C SER A 400 28.89 5.89 0.81
N MET A 401 28.73 4.97 1.75
CA MET A 401 27.75 5.09 2.82
C MET A 401 28.13 6.25 3.74
N ILE A 402 27.24 7.23 3.88
CA ILE A 402 27.47 8.42 4.69
C ILE A 402 26.71 8.40 6.00
N GLU A 403 25.60 7.64 6.07
CA GLU A 403 24.80 7.52 7.27
C GLU A 403 23.88 6.29 7.19
N SER A 404 23.44 5.81 8.36
CA SER A 404 22.43 4.75 8.48
C SER A 404 21.44 5.08 9.58
N HIS A 405 20.20 4.60 9.46
CA HIS A 405 19.12 4.79 10.44
C HIS A 405 18.22 3.56 10.51
N VAL A 406 17.49 3.44 11.61
CA VAL A 406 16.39 2.48 11.70
C VAL A 406 15.12 3.13 11.15
N LEU A 407 14.43 2.43 10.26
CA LEU A 407 13.16 2.88 9.67
C LEU A 407 12.09 2.99 10.76
N ARG A 408 11.44 4.14 10.85
CA ARG A 408 10.34 4.38 11.79
C ARG A 408 8.99 4.32 11.09
N THR A 409 8.01 3.79 11.79
CA THR A 409 6.61 3.68 11.33
C THR A 409 5.77 4.93 11.64
N THR A 410 6.34 5.90 12.37
CA THR A 410 5.70 7.20 12.65
C THR A 410 5.68 8.07 11.41
N ASN A 411 4.75 9.04 11.33
CA ASN A 411 4.65 9.98 10.23
C ASN A 411 5.07 11.39 10.68
N GLY A 412 5.89 12.06 9.86
CA GLY A 412 6.34 13.43 10.08
C GLY A 412 7.42 13.58 11.17
N ALA A 413 8.04 12.48 11.60
CA ALA A 413 9.08 12.53 12.62
C ALA A 413 10.43 12.98 12.05
N TYR A 414 11.17 13.77 12.83
CA TYR A 414 12.56 14.12 12.56
C TYR A 414 13.48 13.24 13.41
N ILE A 415 14.18 12.34 12.75
CA ILE A 415 15.14 11.42 13.37
C ILE A 415 16.54 12.00 13.19
N THR A 416 17.04 12.64 14.24
CA THR A 416 18.28 13.43 14.18
C THR A 416 19.35 12.85 15.07
N LYS A 417 20.47 12.45 14.48
CA LYS A 417 21.68 12.08 15.22
C LYS A 417 22.49 13.33 15.57
N PRO A 418 22.93 13.51 16.85
CA PRO A 418 23.72 14.67 17.26
C PRO A 418 24.99 14.89 16.44
N ASN A 419 25.65 13.80 16.05
CA ASN A 419 26.89 13.86 15.26
C ASN A 419 26.69 14.44 13.86
N ASN A 420 25.46 14.44 13.35
CA ASN A 420 25.11 15.00 12.04
C ASN A 420 24.90 16.52 12.08
N MET A 421 24.80 17.10 13.27
CA MET A 421 24.58 18.53 13.48
C MET A 421 25.87 19.34 13.47
N PRO A 422 25.86 20.58 12.98
CA PRO A 422 26.96 21.52 13.26
C PRO A 422 27.05 21.83 14.77
N LYS A 423 28.24 22.17 15.26
CA LYS A 423 28.50 22.38 16.71
C LYS A 423 27.52 23.34 17.40
N ASN A 424 27.15 24.43 16.74
CA ASN A 424 26.17 25.39 17.24
C ASN A 424 24.76 24.76 17.41
N HIS A 425 24.33 23.90 16.49
CA HIS A 425 23.05 23.20 16.62
C HIS A 425 23.09 22.11 17.68
N GLN A 426 24.22 21.39 17.83
CA GLN A 426 24.41 20.42 18.90
C GLN A 426 24.25 21.08 20.29
N ALA A 427 24.82 22.27 20.46
CA ALA A 427 24.69 23.01 21.72
C ALA A 427 23.22 23.39 22.03
N VAL A 428 22.45 23.75 21.01
CA VAL A 428 21.01 24.04 21.18
C VAL A 428 20.23 22.75 21.48
N PHE A 429 20.52 21.67 20.77
CA PHE A 429 19.86 20.38 20.94
C PHE A 429 20.10 19.81 22.35
N GLN A 430 21.34 19.89 22.86
CA GLN A 430 21.67 19.48 24.23
C GLN A 430 20.89 20.30 25.28
N LYS A 431 20.73 21.61 25.06
CA LYS A 431 19.90 22.45 25.94
C LYS A 431 18.42 22.06 25.88
N GLU A 432 17.92 21.68 24.71
CA GLU A 432 16.56 21.20 24.57
C GLU A 432 16.32 19.86 25.24
N LEU A 433 17.28 18.94 25.19
CA LEU A 433 17.21 17.65 25.90
C LEU A 433 17.28 17.82 27.43
N LYS A 434 18.03 18.81 27.91
CA LYS A 434 18.15 19.07 29.34
C LYS A 434 16.84 19.53 29.98
N TYR A 435 16.00 20.23 29.22
CA TYR A 435 14.73 20.78 29.67
C TYR A 435 13.62 20.45 28.66
N PRO A 436 13.20 19.18 28.56
CA PRO A 436 12.20 18.76 27.53
C PRO A 436 10.78 19.27 27.81
N ASP A 437 10.44 19.49 29.07
CA ASP A 437 9.10 19.85 29.54
C ASP A 437 9.14 20.91 30.66
N PRO A 438 8.00 21.52 31.02
CA PRO A 438 7.92 22.47 32.13
C PRO A 438 8.37 21.89 33.46
N GLU A 439 8.10 20.62 33.74
CA GLU A 439 8.41 19.97 35.01
C GLU A 439 9.93 19.87 35.24
N SER A 440 10.69 19.58 34.20
CA SER A 440 12.15 19.56 34.24
C SER A 440 12.74 20.92 34.59
N ILE A 441 12.12 22.01 34.11
CA ILE A 441 12.48 23.39 34.44
C ILE A 441 12.12 23.67 35.91
N PHE A 442 10.93 23.30 36.36
CA PHE A 442 10.46 23.52 37.72
C PHE A 442 11.34 22.82 38.76
N LYS A 443 11.68 21.54 38.52
CA LYS A 443 12.58 20.80 39.41
C LYS A 443 13.92 21.53 39.63
N VAL A 444 14.52 22.02 38.54
CA VAL A 444 15.81 22.75 38.67
C VAL A 444 15.63 24.13 39.31
N ALA A 445 14.54 24.85 38.97
CA ALA A 445 14.25 26.15 39.56
C ALA A 445 14.00 26.03 41.07
N GLU A 446 13.26 25.01 41.52
CA GLU A 446 12.95 24.72 42.92
C GLU A 446 14.23 24.46 43.75
N THR A 447 15.21 23.75 43.21
CA THR A 447 16.50 23.51 43.90
C THR A 447 17.34 24.76 44.04
N LEU A 448 17.06 25.81 43.26
CA LEU A 448 17.83 27.07 43.28
C LEU A 448 17.18 28.14 44.15
N SER A 449 15.86 28.37 43.98
CA SER A 449 15.05 29.33 44.72
C SER A 449 13.55 29.11 44.50
N GLY A 450 12.74 29.29 45.57
CA GLY A 450 11.27 29.28 45.50
C GLY A 450 10.70 30.44 44.65
N ASP A 451 11.36 31.60 44.71
CA ASP A 451 10.97 32.77 43.92
C ASP A 451 11.27 32.55 42.44
N LEU A 452 12.39 31.93 42.12
CA LEU A 452 12.71 31.52 40.76
C LEU A 452 11.70 30.49 40.21
N LEU A 453 11.27 29.53 41.02
CA LEU A 453 10.22 28.59 40.65
C LEU A 453 8.92 29.30 40.31
N SER A 454 8.49 30.23 41.20
CA SER A 454 7.26 31.02 41.02
C SER A 454 7.31 31.87 39.75
N PHE A 455 8.43 32.51 39.48
CA PHE A 455 8.66 33.25 38.25
C PHE A 455 8.64 32.37 36.99
N CYS A 456 9.29 31.21 37.01
CA CYS A 456 9.25 30.26 35.90
C CYS A 456 7.83 29.75 35.63
N LYS A 457 7.05 29.47 36.68
CA LYS A 457 5.62 29.10 36.55
C LYS A 457 4.81 30.21 35.90
N SER A 458 5.00 31.45 36.32
CA SER A 458 4.32 32.62 35.75
C SER A 458 4.66 32.80 34.26
N LEU A 459 5.95 32.72 33.90
CA LEU A 459 6.38 32.82 32.51
C LEU A 459 5.76 31.74 31.61
N LEU A 460 5.73 30.51 32.10
CA LEU A 460 5.24 29.37 31.32
C LEU A 460 3.71 29.33 31.21
N ASN A 461 2.99 29.91 32.16
CA ASN A 461 1.53 30.03 32.10
C ASN A 461 1.04 31.14 31.16
N ASN A 462 1.83 32.18 30.96
CA ASN A 462 1.41 33.38 30.24
C ASN A 462 1.91 33.46 28.78
N GLY A 463 2.74 32.51 28.32
CA GLY A 463 3.35 32.57 26.99
C GLY A 463 3.45 31.20 26.28
N SER A 464 3.93 31.21 25.03
CA SER A 464 4.25 29.96 24.34
C SER A 464 5.43 29.27 25.05
N PHE A 465 5.35 27.94 25.21
CA PHE A 465 6.39 27.16 25.91
C PHE A 465 7.80 27.44 25.36
N GLN A 466 7.95 27.56 24.04
CA GLN A 466 9.25 27.73 23.40
C GLN A 466 9.90 29.10 23.71
N GLU A 467 9.12 30.15 23.81
CA GLU A 467 9.61 31.50 24.14
C GLU A 467 9.84 31.63 25.63
N SER A 468 8.89 31.21 26.44
CA SER A 468 8.96 31.24 27.91
C SER A 468 10.10 30.37 28.46
N LYS A 469 10.36 29.19 27.83
CA LYS A 469 11.47 28.30 28.13
C LYS A 469 12.83 29.02 28.04
N LYS A 470 13.02 29.87 27.01
CA LYS A 470 14.27 30.62 26.88
C LYS A 470 14.50 31.56 28.08
N GLY A 471 13.45 32.22 28.51
CA GLY A 471 13.47 33.09 29.68
C GLY A 471 13.80 32.31 30.96
N CYS A 472 13.14 31.16 31.19
CA CYS A 472 13.42 30.30 32.34
C CYS A 472 14.88 29.79 32.35
N ILE A 473 15.39 29.32 31.22
CA ILE A 473 16.76 28.84 31.08
C ILE A 473 17.78 30.00 31.32
N TYR A 474 17.49 31.19 30.82
CA TYR A 474 18.31 32.36 31.07
C TYR A 474 18.44 32.64 32.59
N MET A 475 17.29 32.62 33.28
CA MET A 475 17.27 32.84 34.75
C MET A 475 18.00 31.73 35.53
N ILE A 476 17.73 30.45 35.22
CA ILE A 476 18.40 29.30 35.84
C ILE A 476 19.93 29.41 35.65
N ASN A 477 20.39 29.69 34.44
CA ASN A 477 21.83 29.84 34.18
C ASN A 477 22.44 31.00 34.96
N ARG A 478 21.69 32.09 35.19
CA ARG A 478 22.16 33.24 35.97
C ARG A 478 22.34 32.87 37.43
N TYR A 479 21.40 32.16 38.04
CA TYR A 479 21.51 31.63 39.41
C TYR A 479 22.67 30.64 39.58
N LEU A 480 22.92 29.82 38.56
CA LEU A 480 24.02 28.85 38.58
C LEU A 480 25.39 29.52 38.41
N ARG A 481 25.51 30.56 37.60
CA ARG A 481 26.78 31.26 37.33
C ARG A 481 27.19 32.19 38.44
N HIS A 482 26.23 32.79 39.15
CA HIS A 482 26.46 33.79 40.18
C HIS A 482 25.75 33.40 41.49
N PRO A 483 26.24 32.36 42.19
CA PRO A 483 25.57 31.85 43.37
C PRO A 483 25.56 32.87 44.55
N ASN A 484 26.51 33.80 44.59
CA ASN A 484 26.61 34.82 45.62
C ASN A 484 25.55 35.94 45.47
N ASP A 485 24.98 36.11 44.28
CA ASP A 485 23.95 37.12 43.98
C ASP A 485 22.52 36.60 44.14
N ARG A 486 22.32 35.37 44.61
CA ARG A 486 21.01 34.74 44.69
C ARG A 486 19.99 35.53 45.50
N LEU A 487 20.40 36.05 46.69
CA LEU A 487 19.55 36.88 47.51
C LEU A 487 19.09 38.15 46.79
N LEU A 488 20.00 38.77 46.04
CA LEU A 488 19.67 39.94 45.22
C LEU A 488 18.72 39.59 44.09
N TYR A 489 18.87 38.41 43.49
CA TYR A 489 17.95 37.94 42.44
C TYR A 489 16.57 37.62 43.00
N ASP A 490 16.50 36.99 44.19
CA ASP A 490 15.24 36.70 44.87
C ASP A 490 14.52 38.01 45.25
N SER A 491 15.22 39.00 45.77
CA SER A 491 14.65 40.33 46.07
C SER A 491 14.13 41.03 44.81
N ALA A 492 14.82 40.92 43.67
CA ALA A 492 14.35 41.46 42.38
C ALA A 492 13.11 40.72 41.86
N LEU A 493 13.07 39.40 42.02
CA LEU A 493 11.89 38.61 41.65
C LEU A 493 10.67 38.93 42.50
N GLN A 494 10.85 39.04 43.80
CA GLN A 494 9.79 39.40 44.75
C GLN A 494 9.23 40.80 44.43
N SER A 495 10.09 41.81 44.14
CA SER A 495 9.61 43.15 43.79
C SER A 495 8.72 43.17 42.55
N ILE A 496 9.07 42.42 41.49
CA ILE A 496 8.29 42.39 40.27
C ILE A 496 7.06 41.48 40.35
N MET A 497 7.07 40.44 41.18
CA MET A 497 5.94 39.52 41.36
C MET A 497 4.83 40.08 42.25
N HIS A 498 5.17 40.98 43.18
CA HIS A 498 4.21 41.67 44.03
C HIS A 498 3.67 42.98 43.44
N ASP A 499 4.20 43.41 42.30
CA ASP A 499 3.74 44.60 41.59
C ASP A 499 2.41 44.31 40.87
N SER A 500 1.32 44.86 41.41
CA SER A 500 -0.04 44.69 40.85
C SER A 500 -0.29 45.41 39.53
N GLU A 501 0.59 46.31 39.13
CA GLU A 501 0.51 47.04 37.86
C GLU A 501 1.15 46.26 36.71
N LEU A 502 2.03 45.33 36.99
CA LEU A 502 2.68 44.51 35.99
C LEU A 502 1.78 43.39 35.46
N LYS A 503 1.19 43.63 34.31
CA LYS A 503 0.33 42.63 33.62
C LYS A 503 1.12 41.52 32.93
N TYR A 504 2.41 41.65 32.74
CA TYR A 504 3.27 40.72 32.01
C TYR A 504 4.67 40.67 32.59
N LEU A 505 5.11 39.49 32.97
CA LEU A 505 6.47 39.24 33.46
C LEU A 505 7.37 38.70 32.35
N ASN A 506 8.57 39.22 32.24
CA ASN A 506 9.64 38.70 31.37
C ASN A 506 11.03 38.98 31.97
N THR A 507 12.07 38.45 31.33
CA THR A 507 13.45 38.61 31.77
C THR A 507 13.93 40.08 31.69
N TYR A 508 13.37 40.90 30.83
CA TYR A 508 13.70 42.30 30.72
C TYR A 508 13.21 43.11 31.94
N VAL A 509 11.97 42.81 32.40
CA VAL A 509 11.43 43.42 33.63
C VAL A 509 12.28 43.04 34.83
N PHE A 510 12.70 41.78 34.92
CA PHE A 510 13.64 41.34 35.96
C PHE A 510 14.97 42.09 35.89
N ASP A 511 15.60 42.19 34.72
CA ASP A 511 16.88 42.87 34.55
C ASP A 511 16.80 44.36 34.93
N ARG A 512 15.67 45.01 34.67
CA ARG A 512 15.38 46.39 35.08
C ARG A 512 15.28 46.50 36.59
N ALA A 513 14.47 45.69 37.25
CA ALA A 513 14.33 45.65 38.69
C ALA A 513 15.68 45.37 39.39
N LEU A 514 16.45 44.44 38.86
CA LEU A 514 17.78 44.13 39.36
C LEU A 514 18.73 45.32 39.27
N LYS A 515 18.67 46.07 38.20
CA LYS A 515 19.49 47.28 38.00
C LYS A 515 19.12 48.35 39.04
N GLU A 516 17.85 48.57 39.28
CA GLU A 516 17.33 49.51 40.25
C GLU A 516 17.72 49.11 41.69
N LEU A 517 17.59 47.82 42.03
CA LEU A 517 18.04 47.32 43.32
C LEU A 517 19.55 47.42 43.55
N LYS A 518 20.36 47.22 42.50
CA LYS A 518 21.82 47.42 42.60
C LYS A 518 22.16 48.87 42.82
N GLN A 519 21.52 49.81 42.13
CA GLN A 519 21.72 51.25 42.33
C GLN A 519 21.32 51.67 43.75
N TYR A 520 20.19 51.14 44.25
CA TYR A 520 19.74 51.41 45.62
C TYR A 520 20.76 50.90 46.66
N ARG A 521 21.21 49.64 46.54
CA ARG A 521 22.19 49.04 47.41
C ARG A 521 23.52 49.84 47.42
N ASP A 522 23.97 50.25 46.23
CA ASP A 522 25.23 51.00 46.09
C ASP A 522 25.13 52.42 46.67
N SER A 523 23.91 52.99 46.80
CA SER A 523 23.63 54.30 47.38
C SER A 523 23.31 54.26 48.90
N HIS A 524 23.07 53.08 49.49
CA HIS A 524 22.68 52.88 50.90
C HIS A 524 23.58 51.88 51.64
N ASP A 525 24.92 51.98 51.50
CA ASP A 525 25.93 51.20 52.21
C ASP A 525 25.66 49.65 52.24
N GLY A 526 25.04 49.12 51.23
CA GLY A 526 24.79 47.66 51.10
C GLY A 526 23.48 47.16 51.69
N GLU A 527 22.63 48.01 52.26
CA GLU A 527 21.29 47.61 52.73
C GLU A 527 20.29 47.40 51.63
N PHE A 528 19.36 46.42 51.82
CA PHE A 528 18.24 46.19 50.92
C PHE A 528 17.01 46.97 51.37
N PRO A 529 16.16 47.46 50.46
CA PRO A 529 14.93 48.13 50.85
C PRO A 529 13.98 47.13 51.57
N VAL A 530 13.51 47.53 52.78
CA VAL A 530 12.48 46.81 53.48
C VAL A 530 11.18 47.03 52.73
N GLN A 531 10.64 45.92 52.12
CA GLN A 531 9.39 45.78 51.41
C GLN A 531 8.53 47.06 51.26
N THR A 532 8.87 47.88 50.26
CA THR A 532 7.97 48.89 49.73
C THR A 532 8.03 48.83 48.23
N SER A 533 6.88 48.82 47.57
CA SER A 533 6.72 48.80 46.10
C SER A 533 7.69 49.81 45.45
N LEU A 534 8.63 49.32 44.65
CA LEU A 534 9.43 50.17 43.78
C LEU A 534 8.52 50.79 42.74
N ASP A 535 8.41 52.12 42.79
CA ASP A 535 7.56 52.90 41.87
C ASP A 535 8.24 52.94 40.48
N PHE A 536 7.79 52.11 39.57
CA PHE A 536 8.30 52.09 38.21
C PHE A 536 7.77 53.31 37.45
N GLY A 537 8.44 54.45 37.59
CA GLY A 537 8.12 55.71 36.93
C GLY A 537 7.80 55.52 35.43
N LYS A 538 6.71 56.13 34.99
CA LYS A 538 6.21 56.17 33.63
C LYS A 538 7.29 56.48 32.63
N SER A 539 7.76 55.53 31.85
CA SER A 539 8.57 55.80 30.66
C SER A 539 7.61 55.89 29.44
N GLU A 540 7.75 56.95 28.73
CA GLU A 540 7.03 57.23 27.45
C GLU A 540 7.15 56.06 26.50
N THR A 541 6.01 55.51 26.10
CA THR A 541 5.87 54.54 25.05
C THR A 541 6.08 55.19 23.70
N THR A 542 7.25 55.06 23.12
CA THR A 542 7.38 55.23 21.67
C THR A 542 6.75 54.08 20.96
N SER A 543 5.59 54.34 20.35
CA SER A 543 4.88 53.41 19.47
C SER A 543 5.72 53.16 18.20
N VAL A 544 6.26 51.98 18.06
CA VAL A 544 6.70 51.46 16.77
C VAL A 544 5.56 50.61 16.23
N THR A 545 4.82 51.20 15.30
CA THR A 545 3.92 50.48 14.43
C THR A 545 4.76 49.74 13.41
N ASP A 546 4.82 48.44 13.50
CA ASP A 546 5.22 47.61 12.35
C ASP A 546 4.11 46.59 12.06
N SER A 547 3.50 46.86 10.91
CA SER A 547 2.45 46.10 10.28
C SER A 547 3.09 44.94 9.50
N SER A 548 2.56 43.76 9.70
CA SER A 548 2.57 42.59 8.86
C SER A 548 3.21 41.34 9.49
N ALA A 549 2.39 40.64 10.23
CA ALA A 549 2.48 39.15 10.33
C ALA A 549 1.11 38.62 10.73
N THR A 550 0.34 38.16 9.79
CA THR A 550 -0.81 37.31 10.04
C THR A 550 -0.33 35.99 10.66
N ALA A 551 -0.29 35.94 11.97
CA ALA A 551 -0.04 34.71 12.70
C ALA A 551 -1.30 33.83 12.62
N PHE A 552 -1.20 32.69 12.01
CA PHE A 552 -2.18 31.62 12.10
C PHE A 552 -2.25 31.16 13.58
N VAL A 553 -3.30 31.58 14.27
CA VAL A 553 -3.57 31.14 15.65
C VAL A 553 -4.16 29.74 15.59
N ARG A 554 -3.35 28.72 15.91
CA ARG A 554 -3.83 27.35 16.11
C ARG A 554 -4.55 27.24 17.45
N SER A 555 -5.61 26.43 17.51
CA SER A 555 -6.36 26.23 18.75
C SER A 555 -5.46 25.60 19.85
N PRO A 556 -5.74 25.84 21.15
CA PRO A 556 -4.98 25.23 22.26
C PRO A 556 -4.92 23.70 22.19
N GLU A 557 -5.96 23.04 21.66
CA GLU A 557 -6.00 21.58 21.49
C GLU A 557 -5.11 21.07 20.37
N GLU A 558 -4.97 21.81 19.27
CA GLU A 558 -4.02 21.47 18.19
C GLU A 558 -2.57 21.66 18.63
N LEU A 559 -2.31 22.67 19.47
CA LEU A 559 -1.00 22.90 20.07
C LEU A 559 -0.63 21.78 21.07
N LEU A 560 -1.58 21.32 21.90
CA LEU A 560 -1.39 20.18 22.82
C LEU A 560 -1.11 18.87 22.04
N LYS A 561 -1.89 18.56 21.01
CA LYS A 561 -1.66 17.38 20.16
C LYS A 561 -0.33 17.43 19.42
N SER A 562 0.07 18.60 18.93
CA SER A 562 1.37 18.77 18.27
C SER A 562 2.52 18.67 19.26
N HIS A 563 2.29 19.05 20.52
CA HIS A 563 3.28 18.98 21.59
C HIS A 563 3.46 17.55 22.11
N GLN A 564 2.38 16.81 22.34
CA GLN A 564 2.43 15.38 22.68
C GLN A 564 3.16 14.55 21.61
N ARG A 565 2.85 14.76 20.32
CA ARG A 565 3.58 14.10 19.23
C ARG A 565 5.07 14.42 19.20
N LYS A 566 5.46 15.66 19.57
CA LYS A 566 6.87 16.06 19.68
C LYS A 566 7.58 15.47 20.91
N ILE A 567 6.86 15.29 22.02
CA ILE A 567 7.39 14.65 23.22
C ILE A 567 7.61 13.16 22.99
N GLU A 568 6.64 12.46 22.40
CA GLU A 568 6.77 11.04 22.05
C GLU A 568 7.91 10.78 21.07
N ALA A 569 8.06 11.62 20.03
CA ALA A 569 9.19 11.54 19.11
C ALA A 569 10.55 11.80 19.80
N LYS A 570 10.60 12.68 20.80
CA LYS A 570 11.82 13.00 21.57
C LYS A 570 12.15 11.94 22.61
N ALA A 571 11.17 11.35 23.28
CA ALA A 571 11.36 10.24 24.21
C ALA A 571 11.97 9.03 23.51
N THR A 572 11.46 8.71 22.31
CA THR A 572 11.97 7.60 21.49
C THR A 572 13.43 7.84 21.03
N VAL A 573 13.83 9.09 20.81
CA VAL A 573 15.24 9.44 20.48
C VAL A 573 16.15 9.29 21.71
N ALA A 574 15.65 9.63 22.89
CA ALA A 574 16.41 9.49 24.14
C ALA A 574 16.63 8.02 24.54
N GLU A 575 15.61 7.17 24.37
CA GLU A 575 15.73 5.72 24.62
C GLU A 575 16.73 5.04 23.68
N ASN A 576 16.77 5.44 22.39
CA ASN A 576 17.74 4.88 21.44
C ASN A 576 19.19 5.33 21.71
N VAL A 577 19.40 6.53 22.24
CA VAL A 577 20.74 7.00 22.62
C VAL A 577 21.25 6.22 23.84
N VAL A 578 20.37 5.84 24.76
CA VAL A 578 20.72 4.99 25.92
C VAL A 578 21.02 3.56 25.44
N GLU A 579 20.23 2.99 24.56
CA GLU A 579 20.44 1.65 23.99
C GLU A 579 21.72 1.54 23.13
N ASP A 580 22.07 2.59 22.37
CA ASP A 580 23.32 2.66 21.61
C ASP A 580 24.54 2.91 22.50
N LEU A 581 24.38 3.55 23.66
CA LEU A 581 25.44 3.71 24.66
C LEU A 581 25.66 2.41 25.46
N GLU A 582 24.62 1.65 25.76
CA GLU A 582 24.73 0.35 26.42
C GLU A 582 25.43 -0.69 25.55
N LYS A 583 25.16 -0.68 24.21
CA LYS A 583 25.85 -1.56 23.24
C LYS A 583 27.29 -1.19 22.93
N LEU A 584 27.74 0.00 23.33
CA LEU A 584 29.14 0.44 23.21
C LEU A 584 29.97 0.19 24.51
N LEU A 585 29.30 -0.23 25.59
CA LEU A 585 29.92 -0.53 26.89
C LEU A 585 30.05 -2.05 27.16
N ASP A 586 29.44 -2.90 26.31
CA ASP A 586 29.67 -4.34 26.19
C ASP A 586 30.59 -4.66 24.98
#